data_18b85d01b0fd2455cfa800f7f4aab011
#
_entry.id   18b85d01b0fd2455cfa800f7f4aab011
#
_cell.length_a   1.000
_cell.length_b   1.000
_cell.length_c   1.000
_cell.angle_alpha   90.00
_cell.angle_beta   90.00
_cell.angle_gamma   90.00
#
_symmetry.space_group_name_H-M   'P 1'
#
loop_
_entity.id
_entity.type
_entity.pdbx_description
1 polymer ?
#
loop_
_entity_poly.entity_id
_entity_poly.type
_entity_poly.pdbx_seq_one_letter_code
_entity_poly.pdbx_strand_id
1 'polypeptide(L)'
;DSHEMPRINELLASVTDFLRGDIMSATEGRTNFLARVASNSLDIVSRDLSLGNGARANELQRLREYFSSKGSLDELRWSLVDGLRDGTIPLNDKELNDHLRQTVVNQVAIDQPRYSGFNIALAGSYDD
;
A
#
# COMPACT_ATOMS: atom_id res chain seq x y z
N ASP A 1 -0.63 4.92 -13.74
CA ASP A 1 -0.05 6.16 -14.24
C ASP A 1 0.06 7.18 -13.10
N SER A 2 1.26 7.74 -12.94
CA SER A 2 1.56 8.68 -11.86
C SER A 2 0.78 10.00 -11.96
N HIS A 3 0.25 10.33 -13.14
CA HIS A 3 -0.54 11.54 -13.34
C HIS A 3 -2.01 11.38 -12.99
N GLU A 4 -2.52 10.14 -12.94
CA GLU A 4 -3.91 9.87 -12.63
C GLU A 4 -4.19 9.82 -11.13
N MET A 5 -3.21 9.46 -10.31
CA MET A 5 -3.43 9.28 -8.87
C MET A 5 -3.83 10.54 -8.13
N PRO A 6 -3.18 11.72 -8.35
CA PRO A 6 -3.65 12.94 -7.71
C PRO A 6 -5.10 13.27 -8.07
N ARG A 7 -5.49 13.02 -9.33
CA ARG A 7 -6.86 13.26 -9.78
C ARG A 7 -7.86 12.33 -9.09
N ILE A 8 -7.53 11.04 -8.95
CA ILE A 8 -8.38 10.08 -8.25
C ILE A 8 -8.54 10.50 -6.79
N ASN A 9 -7.45 10.88 -6.13
CA ASN A 9 -7.49 11.34 -4.74
C ASN A 9 -8.33 12.59 -4.58
N GLU A 10 -8.24 13.53 -5.52
CA GLU A 10 -9.05 14.74 -5.51
C GLU A 10 -10.53 14.43 -5.65
N LEU A 11 -10.89 13.51 -6.55
CA LEU A 11 -12.27 13.08 -6.74
C LEU A 11 -12.82 12.40 -5.48
N LEU A 12 -12.05 11.52 -4.88
CA LEU A 12 -12.44 10.84 -3.65
C LEU A 12 -12.64 11.84 -2.50
N ALA A 13 -11.72 12.80 -2.38
CA ALA A 13 -11.81 13.84 -1.35
C ALA A 13 -13.06 14.70 -1.55
N SER A 14 -13.39 15.05 -2.80
CA SER A 14 -14.58 15.86 -3.11
C SER A 14 -15.86 15.13 -2.70
N VAL A 15 -15.96 13.82 -3.00
CA VAL A 15 -17.13 13.04 -2.62
C VAL A 15 -17.21 12.90 -1.09
N THR A 16 -16.09 12.64 -0.44
CA THR A 16 -16.04 12.52 1.02
C THR A 16 -16.46 13.82 1.69
N ASP A 17 -15.97 14.95 1.20
CA ASP A 17 -16.32 16.27 1.75
C ASP A 17 -17.81 16.57 1.56
N PHE A 18 -18.38 16.22 0.41
CA PHE A 18 -19.80 16.37 0.17
C PHE A 18 -20.62 15.56 1.17
N LEU A 19 -20.25 14.30 1.38
CA LEU A 19 -20.98 13.44 2.32
C LEU A 19 -20.88 13.97 3.76
N ARG A 20 -19.69 14.32 4.20
CA ARG A 20 -19.45 14.78 5.58
C ARG A 20 -19.96 16.19 5.83
N GLY A 21 -19.79 17.08 4.86
CA GLY A 21 -20.22 18.45 4.98
C GLY A 21 -21.69 18.62 4.70
N ASP A 22 -22.09 18.44 3.45
CA ASP A 22 -23.45 18.78 3.00
C ASP A 22 -24.48 17.74 3.45
N ILE A 23 -24.22 16.45 3.23
CA ILE A 23 -25.22 15.42 3.48
C ILE A 23 -25.40 15.17 4.97
N MET A 24 -24.32 15.02 5.73
CA MET A 24 -24.44 14.74 7.17
C MET A 24 -25.01 15.94 7.93
N SER A 25 -24.77 17.17 7.47
CA SER A 25 -25.33 18.37 8.07
C SER A 25 -26.83 18.52 7.81
N ALA A 26 -27.32 17.97 6.70
CA ALA A 26 -28.70 18.14 6.26
C ALA A 26 -29.58 16.93 6.57
N THR A 27 -29.05 15.89 7.19
CA THR A 27 -29.78 14.62 7.40
C THR A 27 -29.68 14.14 8.85
N GLU A 28 -30.61 13.25 9.22
CA GLU A 28 -30.64 12.58 10.51
C GLU A 28 -30.97 11.11 10.32
N GLY A 29 -30.80 10.32 11.38
CA GLY A 29 -31.20 8.92 11.40
C GLY A 29 -30.40 8.06 10.43
N ARG A 30 -31.13 7.22 9.69
CA ARG A 30 -30.51 6.22 8.81
C ARG A 30 -29.67 6.86 7.69
N THR A 31 -30.16 7.91 7.04
CA THR A 31 -29.44 8.57 5.95
C THR A 31 -28.13 9.16 6.46
N ASN A 32 -28.17 9.81 7.61
CA ASN A 32 -26.97 10.34 8.25
C ASN A 32 -25.96 9.26 8.55
N PHE A 33 -26.43 8.14 9.15
CA PHE A 33 -25.58 7.00 9.46
C PHE A 33 -24.94 6.40 8.20
N LEU A 34 -25.73 6.23 7.14
CA LEU A 34 -25.22 5.68 5.87
C LEU A 34 -24.20 6.60 5.21
N ALA A 35 -24.41 7.92 5.31
CA ALA A 35 -23.44 8.89 4.80
C ALA A 35 -22.11 8.79 5.54
N ARG A 36 -22.15 8.56 6.85
CA ARG A 36 -20.95 8.34 7.66
C ARG A 36 -20.22 7.08 7.23
N VAL A 37 -20.96 5.98 7.05
CA VAL A 37 -20.39 4.71 6.60
C VAL A 37 -19.76 4.86 5.23
N ALA A 38 -20.44 5.54 4.30
CA ALA A 38 -19.90 5.80 2.96
C ALA A 38 -18.62 6.63 3.01
N SER A 39 -18.59 7.67 3.84
CA SER A 39 -17.40 8.51 4.00
C SER A 39 -16.21 7.72 4.51
N ASN A 40 -16.45 6.87 5.52
CA ASN A 40 -15.40 6.04 6.10
C ASN A 40 -14.89 5.01 5.08
N SER A 41 -15.79 4.46 4.26
CA SER A 41 -15.41 3.54 3.18
C SER A 41 -14.52 4.22 2.15
N LEU A 42 -14.84 5.47 1.78
CA LEU A 42 -14.03 6.23 0.84
C LEU A 42 -12.64 6.57 1.42
N ASP A 43 -12.56 6.82 2.72
CA ASP A 43 -11.27 7.01 3.38
C ASP A 43 -10.40 5.75 3.29
N ILE A 44 -11.02 4.57 3.46
CA ILE A 44 -10.31 3.30 3.33
C ILE A 44 -9.77 3.14 1.90
N VAL A 45 -10.60 3.40 0.89
CA VAL A 45 -10.17 3.33 -0.51
C VAL A 45 -9.00 4.28 -0.80
N SER A 46 -9.11 5.53 -0.35
CA SER A 46 -8.05 6.53 -0.51
C SER A 46 -6.73 6.07 0.09
N ARG A 47 -6.80 5.54 1.31
CA ARG A 47 -5.61 5.07 2.01
C ARG A 47 -4.99 3.87 1.29
N ASP A 48 -5.81 2.91 0.87
CA ASP A 48 -5.33 1.72 0.17
C ASP A 48 -4.62 2.08 -1.13
N LEU A 49 -5.19 3.03 -1.89
CA LEU A 49 -4.57 3.50 -3.13
C LEU A 49 -3.21 4.16 -2.86
N SER A 50 -3.14 5.01 -1.85
CA SER A 50 -1.90 5.72 -1.50
C SER A 50 -0.83 4.77 -1.00
N LEU A 51 -1.18 3.85 -0.09
CA LEU A 51 -0.23 2.89 0.46
C LEU A 51 0.24 1.89 -0.61
N GLY A 52 -0.67 1.44 -1.46
CA GLY A 52 -0.33 0.51 -2.54
C GLY A 52 0.67 1.11 -3.52
N ASN A 53 0.48 2.36 -3.89
CA ASN A 53 1.41 3.05 -4.78
C ASN A 53 2.76 3.29 -4.12
N GLY A 54 2.77 3.69 -2.85
CA GLY A 54 3.99 3.85 -2.09
C GLY A 54 4.76 2.55 -1.96
N ALA A 55 4.06 1.45 -1.67
CA ALA A 55 4.66 0.14 -1.54
C ALA A 55 5.28 -0.33 -2.85
N ARG A 56 4.60 -0.13 -3.98
CA ARG A 56 5.14 -0.49 -5.30
C ARG A 56 6.35 0.35 -5.68
N ALA A 57 6.34 1.64 -5.38
CA ALA A 57 7.48 2.52 -5.63
C ALA A 57 8.69 2.09 -4.83
N ASN A 58 8.50 1.74 -3.56
CA ASN A 58 9.57 1.24 -2.69
C ASN A 58 10.11 -0.10 -3.17
N GLU A 59 9.23 -1.00 -3.55
CA GLU A 59 9.63 -2.29 -4.10
C GLU A 59 10.47 -2.12 -5.37
N LEU A 60 10.02 -1.26 -6.27
CA LEU A 60 10.73 -0.99 -7.52
C LEU A 60 12.13 -0.44 -7.25
N GLN A 61 12.24 0.52 -6.33
CA GLN A 61 13.53 1.09 -5.98
C GLN A 61 14.48 0.03 -5.44
N ARG A 62 14.01 -0.82 -4.51
CA ARG A 62 14.84 -1.89 -3.94
C ARG A 62 15.30 -2.87 -5.00
N LEU A 63 14.42 -3.27 -5.92
CA LEU A 63 14.75 -4.20 -6.99
C LEU A 63 15.75 -3.60 -7.98
N ARG A 64 15.58 -2.31 -8.31
CA ARG A 64 16.52 -1.60 -9.19
C ARG A 64 17.91 -1.53 -8.57
N GLU A 65 17.99 -1.31 -7.27
CA GLU A 65 19.27 -1.30 -6.56
C GLU A 65 19.86 -2.70 -6.52
N TYR A 66 19.06 -3.71 -6.20
CA TYR A 66 19.52 -5.09 -6.10
C TYR A 66 20.09 -5.62 -7.41
N PHE A 67 19.41 -5.36 -8.53
CA PHE A 67 19.83 -5.83 -9.85
C PHE A 67 20.70 -4.82 -10.60
N SER A 68 20.93 -3.64 -10.06
CA SER A 68 21.63 -2.53 -10.75
C SER A 68 21.02 -2.30 -12.12
N SER A 69 19.71 -2.22 -12.19
CA SER A 69 18.94 -2.15 -13.43
C SER A 69 17.91 -1.05 -13.37
N LYS A 70 17.52 -0.52 -14.53
CA LYS A 70 16.45 0.47 -14.67
C LYS A 70 15.16 -0.16 -15.21
N GLY A 71 15.02 -1.47 -15.09
CA GLY A 71 13.85 -2.19 -15.58
C GLY A 71 12.55 -1.80 -14.87
N SER A 72 11.44 -2.25 -15.45
CA SER A 72 10.11 -2.08 -14.84
C SER A 72 9.93 -3.01 -13.66
N LEU A 73 8.91 -2.73 -12.84
CA LEU A 73 8.60 -3.59 -11.68
C LEU A 73 8.33 -5.03 -12.10
N ASP A 74 7.53 -5.23 -13.16
CA ASP A 74 7.24 -6.59 -13.66
C ASP A 74 8.50 -7.30 -14.14
N GLU A 75 9.32 -6.62 -14.92
CA GLU A 75 10.59 -7.19 -15.40
C GLU A 75 11.48 -7.62 -14.25
N LEU A 76 11.61 -6.77 -13.24
CA LEU A 76 12.49 -7.04 -12.10
C LEU A 76 11.92 -8.13 -11.19
N ARG A 77 10.60 -8.20 -11.04
CA ARG A 77 9.96 -9.31 -10.32
C ARG A 77 10.24 -10.63 -10.99
N TRP A 78 10.14 -10.69 -12.33
CA TRP A 78 10.46 -11.90 -13.09
C TRP A 78 11.94 -12.25 -12.98
N SER A 79 12.83 -11.25 -13.00
CA SER A 79 14.26 -11.49 -12.78
C SER A 79 14.52 -12.13 -11.42
N LEU A 80 13.79 -11.68 -10.40
CA LEU A 80 13.91 -12.27 -9.05
C LEU A 80 13.43 -13.71 -9.04
N VAL A 81 12.28 -14.01 -9.63
CA VAL A 81 11.73 -15.36 -9.69
C VAL A 81 12.68 -16.28 -10.46
N ASP A 82 13.16 -15.84 -11.61
CA ASP A 82 14.06 -16.63 -12.45
C ASP A 82 15.39 -16.90 -11.75
N GLY A 83 15.95 -15.88 -11.08
CA GLY A 83 17.19 -16.04 -10.33
C GLY A 83 17.09 -17.01 -9.16
N LEU A 84 15.93 -17.02 -8.49
CA LEU A 84 15.69 -17.98 -7.41
C LEU A 84 15.51 -19.39 -7.95
N ARG A 85 14.85 -19.54 -9.10
CA ARG A 85 14.63 -20.86 -9.72
C ARG A 85 15.92 -21.49 -10.21
N ASP A 86 16.77 -20.71 -10.87
CA ASP A 86 17.98 -21.24 -11.49
C ASP A 86 19.20 -21.25 -10.54
N GLY A 87 19.01 -20.76 -9.33
CA GLY A 87 20.05 -20.76 -8.31
C GLY A 87 21.08 -19.65 -8.42
N THR A 88 20.92 -18.70 -9.35
CA THR A 88 21.82 -17.55 -9.45
C THR A 88 21.69 -16.63 -8.25
N ILE A 89 20.50 -16.59 -7.63
CA ILE A 89 20.27 -15.83 -6.40
C ILE A 89 20.20 -16.82 -5.24
N PRO A 90 21.15 -16.77 -4.29
CA PRO A 90 21.13 -17.67 -3.15
C PRO A 90 19.98 -17.33 -2.18
N LEU A 91 19.36 -18.38 -1.63
CA LEU A 91 18.23 -18.21 -0.72
C LEU A 91 18.60 -17.53 0.60
N ASN A 92 19.88 -17.49 0.95
CA ASN A 92 20.35 -16.86 2.17
C ASN A 92 20.94 -15.45 1.94
N ASP A 93 20.67 -14.86 0.80
CA ASP A 93 21.09 -13.50 0.49
C ASP A 93 20.40 -12.52 1.44
N LYS A 94 21.21 -11.70 2.15
CA LYS A 94 20.67 -10.78 3.15
C LYS A 94 19.82 -9.69 2.53
N GLU A 95 20.26 -9.11 1.41
CA GLU A 95 19.50 -8.05 0.73
C GLU A 95 18.16 -8.57 0.24
N LEU A 96 18.13 -9.81 -0.27
CA LEU A 96 16.89 -10.46 -0.67
C LEU A 96 15.94 -10.64 0.50
N ASN A 97 16.44 -11.13 1.63
CA ASN A 97 15.63 -11.34 2.82
C ASN A 97 15.07 -10.01 3.36
N ASP A 98 15.87 -8.95 3.38
CA ASP A 98 15.42 -7.63 3.77
C ASP A 98 14.33 -7.12 2.84
N HIS A 99 14.49 -7.32 1.53
CA HIS A 99 13.48 -6.95 0.54
C HIS A 99 12.16 -7.68 0.76
N LEU A 100 12.22 -9.00 0.95
CA LEU A 100 11.02 -9.81 1.17
C LEU A 100 10.31 -9.39 2.46
N ARG A 101 11.07 -9.14 3.52
CA ARG A 101 10.49 -8.69 4.79
C ARG A 101 9.78 -7.34 4.61
N GLN A 102 10.39 -6.41 3.92
CA GLN A 102 9.80 -5.09 3.67
C GLN A 102 8.52 -5.21 2.83
N THR A 103 8.53 -6.09 1.84
CA THR A 103 7.35 -6.33 1.01
C THR A 103 6.19 -6.87 1.83
N VAL A 104 6.45 -7.80 2.76
CA VAL A 104 5.43 -8.33 3.66
C VAL A 104 4.88 -7.24 4.59
N VAL A 105 5.75 -6.44 5.18
CA VAL A 105 5.33 -5.34 6.07
C VAL A 105 4.43 -4.36 5.31
N ASN A 106 4.81 -3.99 4.09
CA ASN A 106 4.01 -3.08 3.26
C ASN A 106 2.64 -3.68 2.93
N GLN A 107 2.60 -4.98 2.64
CA GLN A 107 1.34 -5.65 2.32
C GLN A 107 0.40 -5.70 3.53
N VAL A 108 0.93 -5.97 4.71
CA VAL A 108 0.14 -5.95 5.95
C VAL A 108 -0.41 -4.54 6.21
N ALA A 109 0.39 -3.50 5.95
CA ALA A 109 -0.05 -2.12 6.12
C ALA A 109 -1.24 -1.79 5.20
N ILE A 110 -1.26 -2.33 3.98
CA ILE A 110 -2.34 -2.13 3.02
C ILE A 110 -3.59 -2.90 3.46
N ASP A 111 -3.42 -4.19 3.76
CA ASP A 111 -4.55 -5.10 4.02
C ASP A 111 -5.19 -4.86 5.39
N GLN A 112 -4.40 -4.58 6.40
CA GLN A 112 -4.88 -4.47 7.78
C GLN A 112 -4.16 -3.34 8.53
N PRO A 113 -4.43 -2.09 8.19
CA PRO A 113 -3.71 -0.96 8.80
C PRO A 113 -3.92 -0.82 10.31
N ARG A 114 -4.99 -1.43 10.86
CA ARG A 114 -5.28 -1.41 12.30
C ARG A 114 -4.87 -2.69 13.02
N TYR A 115 -4.26 -3.62 12.29
CA TYR A 115 -3.80 -4.85 12.90
C TYR A 115 -2.65 -4.56 13.87
N SER A 116 -2.72 -5.14 15.08
CA SER A 116 -1.69 -4.89 16.10
C SER A 116 -0.30 -5.35 15.68
N GLY A 117 -0.22 -6.43 14.88
CA GLY A 117 1.04 -6.90 14.31
C GLY A 117 1.70 -5.90 13.39
N PHE A 118 0.90 -5.08 12.70
CA PHE A 118 1.43 -4.02 11.84
C PHE A 118 2.21 -2.99 12.67
N ASN A 119 1.67 -2.57 13.79
CA ASN A 119 2.35 -1.61 14.68
C ASN A 119 3.65 -2.19 15.24
N ILE A 120 3.63 -3.46 15.60
CA ILE A 120 4.82 -4.16 16.09
C ILE A 120 5.88 -4.23 14.98
N ALA A 121 5.47 -4.57 13.76
CA ALA A 121 6.38 -4.67 12.61
C ALA A 121 7.02 -3.32 12.28
N LEU A 122 6.25 -2.22 12.34
CA LEU A 122 6.79 -0.88 12.11
C LEU A 122 7.81 -0.49 13.18
N ALA A 123 7.57 -0.89 14.41
CA ALA A 123 8.50 -0.62 15.52
C ALA A 123 9.73 -1.52 15.49
N GLY A 124 9.71 -2.58 14.69
CA GLY A 124 10.84 -3.52 14.62
C GLY A 124 10.95 -4.43 15.83
N SER A 125 9.89 -4.59 16.62
CA SER A 125 9.92 -5.35 17.87
C SER A 125 9.05 -6.60 17.79
N TYR A 126 9.39 -7.50 16.91
CA TYR A 126 8.68 -8.76 16.80
C TYR A 126 9.01 -9.75 17.92
N ASP A 127 10.14 -9.56 18.56
CA ASP A 127 10.66 -10.51 19.55
C ASP A 127 10.17 -10.27 20.97
N ASP A 128 9.39 -9.24 21.15
CA ASP A 128 8.81 -8.91 22.43
C ASP A 128 7.47 -9.58 22.63
#